data_d2250a14cade989660c0bfbbef59e8ac
#
_entry.id   d2250a14cade989660c0bfbbef59e8ac
#
_cell.length_a   1.000
_cell.length_b   1.000
_cell.length_c   1.000
_cell.angle_alpha   90.00
_cell.angle_beta   90.00
_cell.angle_gamma   90.00
#
_symmetry.space_group_name_H-M   'P 1'
#
loop_
_entity.id
_entity.type
_entity.pdbx_description
1 polymer ?
#
loop_
_entity_poly.entity_id
_entity_poly.type
_entity_poly.pdbx_seq_one_letter_code
_entity_poly.pdbx_strand_id
1 'polypeptide(L)'
;MEKYFKVKEHGSTVKVEILAGITTFMAMAYILMVNAGMFSALPEVSYNAIYIATALSAVAGTFAMAFLANLPLGLASGMGLNAFFVYTACFNFGLIYANALVLVLLDGIVFIILTVTGIRTKLFTAIPDAVRKAIPAGIGLFIAFLGLQNAGLIVNDESTLVNLSSFNILNGNASWTDIMPKFVTIIALVIIAVLTVKNIKGSVLWGILGGSIIYYVLGFTVPGFYDGFFDGMTLNPFAAFGDWASESFGKVFTEGFNFSGYLADHTSADLVLVIATTALAFCMVDMFDTLGTLYGACSRGDLLDKDGQVPNFEKAMLSDAIATCVGAICGTSTVTTFVESSSGVAEGGRTGLSAFTTGCLFFIAMFLSPIAALIPGCATAAALIYVGVLMMGGVAGIDWKDISVAVPAFLTIAFMAFAYNISYGIAFGILSYVLIKVFSGKAKEVKAFTWIIAVLFLLMFFLTH
;
A
#
# COMPACT_ATOMS: atom_id res chain seq x y z
N MET A 1 21.29 3.30 23.63
CA MET A 1 20.99 3.01 22.24
C MET A 1 22.02 2.04 21.64
N GLU A 2 23.32 2.38 21.56
CA GLU A 2 24.34 1.52 20.94
C GLU A 2 24.41 0.11 21.54
N LYS A 3 24.37 -0.02 22.89
CA LYS A 3 24.36 -1.31 23.57
C LYS A 3 23.07 -2.10 23.40
N TYR A 4 21.94 -1.42 23.35
CA TYR A 4 20.63 -2.08 23.20
C TYR A 4 20.49 -2.74 21.82
N PHE A 5 20.82 -2.00 20.76
CA PHE A 5 20.72 -2.49 19.39
C PHE A 5 21.96 -3.30 18.96
N LYS A 6 22.98 -3.44 19.82
CA LYS A 6 24.20 -4.20 19.53
C LYS A 6 24.91 -3.76 18.24
N VAL A 7 24.93 -2.45 17.97
CA VAL A 7 25.37 -1.87 16.69
C VAL A 7 26.76 -2.37 16.28
N LYS A 8 27.73 -2.41 17.22
CA LYS A 8 29.10 -2.89 16.94
C LYS A 8 29.16 -4.38 16.63
N GLU A 9 28.31 -5.21 17.29
CA GLU A 9 28.26 -6.65 17.05
C GLU A 9 27.76 -6.96 15.62
N HIS A 10 26.92 -6.09 15.06
CA HIS A 10 26.43 -6.18 13.68
C HIS A 10 27.31 -5.44 12.65
N GLY A 11 28.54 -5.04 13.03
CA GLY A 11 29.52 -4.44 12.13
C GLY A 11 29.18 -3.03 11.64
N SER A 12 28.31 -2.29 12.36
CA SER A 12 27.88 -0.93 12.02
C SER A 12 28.35 0.11 13.05
N THR A 13 28.05 1.37 12.82
CA THR A 13 28.31 2.48 13.75
C THR A 13 27.04 3.31 13.92
N VAL A 14 26.90 3.98 15.06
CA VAL A 14 25.74 4.84 15.35
C VAL A 14 25.51 5.88 14.24
N LYS A 15 26.58 6.46 13.68
CA LYS A 15 26.48 7.44 12.59
C LYS A 15 25.91 6.81 11.32
N VAL A 16 26.35 5.63 10.94
CA VAL A 16 25.87 4.89 9.77
C VAL A 16 24.40 4.52 9.96
N GLU A 17 24.03 4.02 11.13
CA GLU A 17 22.62 3.66 11.44
C GLU A 17 21.68 4.87 11.35
N ILE A 18 22.10 6.04 11.88
CA ILE A 18 21.31 7.26 11.78
C ILE A 18 21.16 7.70 10.30
N LEU A 19 22.24 7.68 9.51
CA LEU A 19 22.17 8.02 8.09
C LEU A 19 21.30 7.05 7.31
N ALA A 20 21.39 5.76 7.61
CA ALA A 20 20.53 4.74 7.03
C ALA A 20 19.04 4.98 7.36
N GLY A 21 18.74 5.33 8.62
CA GLY A 21 17.38 5.66 9.03
C GLY A 21 16.83 6.92 8.33
N ILE A 22 17.65 7.96 8.17
CA ILE A 22 17.29 9.15 7.40
C ILE A 22 17.01 8.78 5.93
N THR A 23 17.87 7.96 5.33
CA THR A 23 17.69 7.50 3.94
C THR A 23 16.41 6.69 3.76
N THR A 24 16.09 5.78 4.69
CA THR A 24 14.84 5.02 4.71
C THR A 24 13.64 5.96 4.81
N PHE A 25 13.65 6.91 5.76
CA PHE A 25 12.57 7.89 5.89
C PHE A 25 12.37 8.69 4.62
N MET A 26 13.43 9.22 4.01
CA MET A 26 13.31 9.99 2.75
C MET A 26 12.71 9.16 1.61
N ALA A 27 13.01 7.88 1.58
CA ALA A 27 12.45 6.98 0.57
C ALA A 27 10.97 6.66 0.82
N MET A 28 10.51 6.67 2.08
CA MET A 28 9.16 6.28 2.50
C MET A 28 8.23 7.47 2.77
N ALA A 29 8.75 8.70 3.02
CA ALA A 29 7.95 9.83 3.51
C ALA A 29 6.77 10.21 2.60
N TYR A 30 6.85 9.88 1.32
CA TYR A 30 5.77 10.12 0.35
C TYR A 30 4.46 9.44 0.74
N ILE A 31 4.50 8.32 1.51
CA ILE A 31 3.31 7.58 1.90
C ILE A 31 2.33 8.42 2.72
N LEU A 32 2.84 9.35 3.53
CA LEU A 32 2.00 10.23 4.34
C LEU A 32 1.03 11.03 3.47
N MET A 33 1.52 11.57 2.38
CA MET A 33 0.76 12.40 1.44
C MET A 33 -0.12 11.56 0.51
N VAL A 34 0.44 10.48 -0.02
CA VAL A 34 -0.27 9.62 -0.97
C VAL A 34 -1.42 8.88 -0.29
N ASN A 35 -1.20 8.35 0.92
CA ASN A 35 -2.26 7.67 1.66
C ASN A 35 -3.37 8.64 2.07
N ALA A 36 -3.02 9.81 2.62
CA ALA A 36 -3.98 10.84 2.96
C ALA A 36 -4.80 11.29 1.74
N GLY A 37 -4.15 11.48 0.59
CA GLY A 37 -4.82 11.84 -0.65
C GLY A 37 -5.74 10.73 -1.18
N MET A 38 -5.40 9.46 -0.99
CA MET A 38 -6.24 8.34 -1.41
C MET A 38 -7.50 8.21 -0.54
N PHE A 39 -7.36 8.30 0.77
CA PHE A 39 -8.48 8.19 1.70
C PHE A 39 -9.40 9.41 1.69
N SER A 40 -8.93 10.59 1.28
CA SER A 40 -9.76 11.78 1.13
C SER A 40 -10.85 11.65 0.04
N ALA A 41 -10.82 10.57 -0.74
CA ALA A 41 -11.94 10.19 -1.62
C ALA A 41 -13.17 9.70 -0.82
N LEU A 42 -13.00 9.28 0.45
CA LEU A 42 -14.09 8.87 1.34
C LEU A 42 -14.69 10.11 2.03
N PRO A 43 -16.02 10.24 2.08
CA PRO A 43 -16.67 11.42 2.66
C PRO A 43 -16.55 11.52 4.19
N GLU A 44 -16.25 10.41 4.87
CA GLU A 44 -16.26 10.32 6.34
C GLU A 44 -14.96 10.79 6.99
N VAL A 45 -13.90 11.02 6.20
CA VAL A 45 -12.57 11.27 6.76
C VAL A 45 -11.79 12.29 5.94
N SER A 46 -11.12 13.22 6.64
CA SER A 46 -10.34 14.27 6.00
C SER A 46 -8.90 13.83 5.70
N TYR A 47 -8.26 14.56 4.77
CA TYR A 47 -6.84 14.42 4.47
C TYR A 47 -5.96 14.51 5.73
N ASN A 48 -6.23 15.50 6.59
CA ASN A 48 -5.46 15.75 7.81
C ASN A 48 -5.56 14.57 8.79
N ALA A 49 -6.77 14.04 8.98
CA ALA A 49 -7.01 12.91 9.88
C ALA A 49 -6.20 11.68 9.45
N ILE A 50 -6.22 11.35 8.17
CA ILE A 50 -5.46 10.20 7.64
C ILE A 50 -3.96 10.46 7.61
N TYR A 51 -3.52 11.69 7.36
CA TYR A 51 -2.10 12.04 7.43
C TYR A 51 -1.52 11.71 8.82
N ILE A 52 -2.20 12.14 9.89
CA ILE A 52 -1.80 11.86 11.27
C ILE A 52 -1.93 10.36 11.59
N ALA A 53 -3.04 9.71 11.20
CA ALA A 53 -3.23 8.26 11.39
C ALA A 53 -2.09 7.45 10.75
N THR A 54 -1.72 7.80 9.51
CA THR A 54 -0.62 7.16 8.77
C THR A 54 0.73 7.37 9.46
N ALA A 55 1.01 8.58 9.90
CA ALA A 55 2.27 8.89 10.57
C ALA A 55 2.39 8.16 11.92
N LEU A 56 1.33 8.18 12.75
CA LEU A 56 1.31 7.50 14.04
C LEU A 56 1.46 5.99 13.91
N SER A 57 0.75 5.38 12.95
CA SER A 57 0.86 3.95 12.68
C SER A 57 2.24 3.57 12.18
N ALA A 58 2.86 4.41 11.32
CA ALA A 58 4.23 4.22 10.86
C ALA A 58 5.24 4.33 12.01
N VAL A 59 5.07 5.29 12.93
CA VAL A 59 5.89 5.39 14.15
C VAL A 59 5.79 4.12 14.98
N ALA A 60 4.55 3.68 15.29
CA ALA A 60 4.32 2.52 16.14
C ALA A 60 4.89 1.24 15.50
N GLY A 61 4.60 1.00 14.21
CA GLY A 61 5.08 -0.17 13.48
C GLY A 61 6.61 -0.20 13.34
N THR A 62 7.21 0.95 12.98
CA THR A 62 8.66 1.06 12.82
C THR A 62 9.38 0.91 14.17
N PHE A 63 8.81 1.43 15.26
CA PHE A 63 9.35 1.20 16.60
C PHE A 63 9.21 -0.26 17.04
N ALA A 64 8.07 -0.90 16.75
CA ALA A 64 7.90 -2.33 17.01
C ALA A 64 8.99 -3.14 16.28
N MET A 65 9.26 -2.85 15.01
CA MET A 65 10.32 -3.49 14.23
C MET A 65 11.71 -3.24 14.85
N ALA A 66 11.98 -2.00 15.28
CA ALA A 66 13.22 -1.63 15.92
C ALA A 66 13.46 -2.40 17.22
N PHE A 67 12.47 -2.43 18.13
CA PHE A 67 12.63 -2.96 19.47
C PHE A 67 12.42 -4.47 19.59
N LEU A 68 11.51 -5.06 18.79
CA LEU A 68 11.22 -6.50 18.86
C LEU A 68 12.15 -7.30 17.95
N ALA A 69 12.28 -6.87 16.69
CA ALA A 69 13.05 -7.62 15.69
C ALA A 69 14.50 -7.17 15.56
N ASN A 70 14.83 -5.96 15.97
CA ASN A 70 16.15 -5.34 15.80
C ASN A 70 16.60 -5.32 14.32
N LEU A 71 15.68 -5.04 13.41
CA LEU A 71 15.95 -4.94 11.97
C LEU A 71 15.90 -3.49 11.49
N PRO A 72 16.71 -3.10 10.49
CA PRO A 72 16.80 -1.72 9.97
C PRO A 72 15.66 -1.41 8.95
N LEU A 73 14.43 -1.82 9.26
CA LEU A 73 13.31 -1.76 8.33
C LEU A 73 12.22 -0.81 8.85
N GLY A 74 11.73 0.06 7.98
CA GLY A 74 10.60 0.94 8.26
C GLY A 74 9.27 0.28 7.87
N LEU A 75 8.24 0.56 8.66
CA LEU A 75 6.87 0.14 8.42
C LEU A 75 5.98 1.38 8.21
N ALA A 76 5.04 1.25 7.31
CA ALA A 76 3.99 2.25 7.09
C ALA A 76 2.77 1.60 6.45
N SER A 77 1.70 2.38 6.22
CA SER A 77 0.47 1.89 5.59
C SER A 77 0.74 1.42 4.16
N GLY A 78 0.44 0.14 3.88
CA GLY A 78 0.76 -0.53 2.63
C GLY A 78 -0.07 -0.03 1.44
N MET A 79 0.57 0.44 0.37
CA MET A 79 -0.10 1.09 -0.77
C MET A 79 -1.18 0.23 -1.42
N GLY A 80 -0.91 -1.06 -1.64
CA GLY A 80 -1.87 -1.99 -2.22
C GLY A 80 -3.09 -2.18 -1.33
N LEU A 81 -2.85 -2.29 -0.04
CA LEU A 81 -3.89 -2.48 0.97
C LEU A 81 -4.70 -1.21 1.22
N ASN A 82 -4.08 -0.03 1.08
CA ASN A 82 -4.77 1.26 1.11
C ASN A 82 -5.78 1.37 -0.04
N ALA A 83 -5.33 1.03 -1.25
CA ALA A 83 -6.19 1.02 -2.42
C ALA A 83 -7.31 -0.03 -2.29
N PHE A 84 -7.01 -1.21 -1.78
CA PHE A 84 -8.00 -2.24 -1.49
C PHE A 84 -9.03 -1.79 -0.45
N PHE A 85 -8.59 -1.10 0.61
CA PHE A 85 -9.48 -0.52 1.61
C PHE A 85 -10.46 0.47 0.99
N VAL A 86 -9.95 1.50 0.31
CA VAL A 86 -10.77 2.59 -0.22
C VAL A 86 -11.66 2.11 -1.37
N TYR A 87 -11.05 1.51 -2.39
CA TYR A 87 -11.76 1.24 -3.64
C TYR A 87 -12.51 -0.09 -3.63
N THR A 88 -11.98 -1.11 -2.96
CA THR A 88 -12.66 -2.41 -2.91
C THR A 88 -13.61 -2.51 -1.73
N ALA A 89 -13.13 -2.29 -0.49
CA ALA A 89 -13.98 -2.49 0.68
C ALA A 89 -15.04 -1.38 0.80
N CYS A 90 -14.66 -0.10 0.61
CA CYS A 90 -15.63 0.99 0.76
C CYS A 90 -16.45 1.20 -0.51
N PHE A 91 -15.83 1.49 -1.67
CA PHE A 91 -16.61 1.84 -2.85
C PHE A 91 -17.27 0.64 -3.54
N ASN A 92 -16.59 -0.50 -3.68
CA ASN A 92 -17.14 -1.65 -4.41
C ASN A 92 -18.11 -2.45 -3.54
N PHE A 93 -17.73 -2.77 -2.29
CA PHE A 93 -18.60 -3.54 -1.39
C PHE A 93 -19.56 -2.66 -0.55
N GLY A 94 -19.47 -1.34 -0.63
CA GLY A 94 -20.40 -0.44 0.06
C GLY A 94 -20.22 -0.37 1.59
N LEU A 95 -19.07 -0.77 2.11
CA LEU A 95 -18.76 -0.62 3.53
C LEU A 95 -18.39 0.82 3.85
N ILE A 96 -18.90 1.37 4.95
CA ILE A 96 -18.43 2.66 5.44
C ILE A 96 -17.00 2.55 5.96
N TYR A 97 -16.28 3.66 6.00
CA TYR A 97 -14.89 3.73 6.47
C TYR A 97 -14.66 2.99 7.78
N ALA A 98 -15.51 3.20 8.78
CA ALA A 98 -15.38 2.55 10.08
C ALA A 98 -15.55 1.01 10.02
N ASN A 99 -16.44 0.49 9.16
CA ASN A 99 -16.60 -0.96 8.95
C ASN A 99 -15.36 -1.57 8.30
N ALA A 100 -14.75 -0.87 7.33
CA ALA A 100 -13.53 -1.32 6.68
C ALA A 100 -12.34 -1.36 7.68
N LEU A 101 -12.28 -0.47 8.68
CA LEU A 101 -11.28 -0.54 9.76
C LEU A 101 -11.41 -1.82 10.60
N VAL A 102 -12.63 -2.37 10.76
CA VAL A 102 -12.82 -3.67 11.44
C VAL A 102 -12.16 -4.79 10.66
N LEU A 103 -12.21 -4.75 9.32
CA LEU A 103 -11.53 -5.76 8.50
C LEU A 103 -10.02 -5.70 8.67
N VAL A 104 -9.45 -4.50 8.74
CA VAL A 104 -8.02 -4.30 9.03
C VAL A 104 -7.65 -4.78 10.44
N LEU A 105 -8.50 -4.52 11.43
CA LEU A 105 -8.29 -5.01 12.79
C LEU A 105 -8.35 -6.54 12.84
N LEU A 106 -9.31 -7.16 12.15
CA LEU A 106 -9.43 -8.61 12.03
C LEU A 106 -8.20 -9.20 11.35
N ASP A 107 -7.71 -8.57 10.28
CA ASP A 107 -6.47 -8.96 9.61
C ASP A 107 -5.29 -8.99 10.58
N GLY A 108 -5.04 -7.89 11.31
CA GLY A 108 -3.97 -7.81 12.29
C GLY A 108 -4.09 -8.88 13.39
N ILE A 109 -5.30 -9.13 13.92
CA ILE A 109 -5.55 -10.15 14.95
C ILE A 109 -5.29 -11.57 14.38
N VAL A 110 -5.81 -11.87 13.20
CA VAL A 110 -5.58 -13.15 12.52
C VAL A 110 -4.08 -13.33 12.28
N PHE A 111 -3.40 -12.28 11.87
CA PHE A 111 -1.97 -12.30 11.63
C PHE A 111 -1.14 -12.58 12.90
N ILE A 112 -1.53 -12.01 14.05
CA ILE A 112 -0.93 -12.32 15.34
C ILE A 112 -1.12 -13.81 15.67
N ILE A 113 -2.35 -14.33 15.53
CA ILE A 113 -2.68 -15.72 15.81
C ILE A 113 -1.88 -16.65 14.89
N LEU A 114 -1.83 -16.37 13.58
CA LEU A 114 -1.08 -17.18 12.60
C LEU A 114 0.43 -17.16 12.88
N THR A 115 0.96 -16.03 13.34
CA THR A 115 2.39 -15.91 13.67
C THR A 115 2.73 -16.70 14.93
N VAL A 116 1.93 -16.56 16.00
CA VAL A 116 2.17 -17.25 17.28
C VAL A 116 1.96 -18.78 17.16
N THR A 117 1.00 -19.21 16.33
CA THR A 117 0.71 -20.65 16.14
C THR A 117 1.61 -21.34 15.11
N GLY A 118 2.40 -20.61 14.34
CA GLY A 118 3.25 -21.15 13.26
C GLY A 118 2.45 -21.71 12.05
N ILE A 119 1.14 -21.52 12.00
CA ILE A 119 0.27 -21.99 10.90
C ILE A 119 0.54 -21.21 9.60
N ARG A 120 1.09 -20.03 9.72
CA ARG A 120 1.39 -19.12 8.62
C ARG A 120 2.17 -19.76 7.46
N THR A 121 3.18 -20.57 7.75
CA THR A 121 3.96 -21.27 6.73
C THR A 121 3.08 -22.22 5.90
N LYS A 122 2.05 -22.84 6.51
CA LYS A 122 1.10 -23.69 5.81
C LYS A 122 0.19 -22.90 4.88
N LEU A 123 -0.27 -21.73 5.34
CA LEU A 123 -1.12 -20.84 4.53
C LEU A 123 -0.33 -20.30 3.33
N PHE A 124 0.90 -19.82 3.56
CA PHE A 124 1.80 -19.36 2.51
C PHE A 124 2.01 -20.41 1.41
N THR A 125 2.26 -21.66 1.81
CA THR A 125 2.46 -22.76 0.87
C THR A 125 1.17 -23.26 0.21
N ALA A 126 0.00 -22.87 0.69
CA ALA A 126 -1.29 -23.25 0.11
C ALA A 126 -1.59 -22.50 -1.19
N ILE A 127 -1.06 -21.30 -1.33
CA ILE A 127 -1.27 -20.51 -2.54
C ILE A 127 -0.33 -20.97 -3.64
N PRO A 128 -0.86 -21.19 -4.86
CA PRO A 128 -0.04 -21.61 -5.99
C PRO A 128 1.07 -20.59 -6.30
N ASP A 129 2.27 -21.05 -6.61
CA ASP A 129 3.42 -20.21 -6.91
C ASP A 129 3.16 -19.21 -8.03
N ALA A 130 2.39 -19.61 -9.04
CA ALA A 130 1.97 -18.75 -10.13
C ALA A 130 1.21 -17.51 -9.63
N VAL A 131 0.20 -17.72 -8.78
CA VAL A 131 -0.63 -16.66 -8.20
C VAL A 131 0.20 -15.80 -7.25
N ARG A 132 0.98 -16.44 -6.37
CA ARG A 132 1.82 -15.77 -5.38
C ARG A 132 2.81 -14.78 -6.02
N LYS A 133 3.47 -15.17 -7.11
CA LYS A 133 4.38 -14.30 -7.85
C LYS A 133 3.66 -13.20 -8.64
N ALA A 134 2.42 -13.43 -9.02
CA ALA A 134 1.61 -12.50 -9.79
C ALA A 134 0.97 -11.41 -8.90
N ILE A 135 0.69 -11.68 -7.61
CA ILE A 135 0.03 -10.74 -6.69
C ILE A 135 0.73 -9.38 -6.65
N PRO A 136 2.04 -9.26 -6.38
CA PRO A 136 2.69 -7.94 -6.35
C PRO A 136 2.56 -7.18 -7.67
N ALA A 137 2.70 -7.88 -8.79
CA ALA A 137 2.57 -7.26 -10.11
C ALA A 137 1.14 -6.80 -10.41
N GLY A 138 0.13 -7.59 -10.02
CA GLY A 138 -1.27 -7.21 -10.14
C GLY A 138 -1.62 -5.98 -9.31
N ILE A 139 -1.17 -5.94 -8.06
CA ILE A 139 -1.29 -4.78 -7.18
C ILE A 139 -0.57 -3.58 -7.80
N GLY A 140 0.64 -3.76 -8.32
CA GLY A 140 1.41 -2.71 -8.98
C GLY A 140 0.68 -2.11 -10.16
N LEU A 141 0.11 -2.96 -11.05
CA LEU A 141 -0.69 -2.50 -12.18
C LEU A 141 -1.96 -1.76 -11.72
N PHE A 142 -2.63 -2.25 -10.68
CA PHE A 142 -3.80 -1.62 -10.09
C PHE A 142 -3.47 -0.23 -9.53
N ILE A 143 -2.39 -0.09 -8.76
CA ILE A 143 -1.95 1.20 -8.20
C ILE A 143 -1.53 2.17 -9.33
N ALA A 144 -0.83 1.68 -10.36
CA ALA A 144 -0.49 2.51 -11.51
C ALA A 144 -1.73 3.01 -12.25
N PHE A 145 -2.73 2.16 -12.42
CA PHE A 145 -4.00 2.52 -13.04
C PHE A 145 -4.74 3.58 -12.23
N LEU A 146 -4.79 3.44 -10.89
CA LEU A 146 -5.29 4.49 -9.99
C LEU A 146 -4.52 5.80 -10.14
N GLY A 147 -3.20 5.74 -10.21
CA GLY A 147 -2.37 6.93 -10.44
C GLY A 147 -2.69 7.62 -11.77
N LEU A 148 -2.89 6.86 -12.84
CA LEU A 148 -3.27 7.40 -14.15
C LEU A 148 -4.66 8.03 -14.14
N GLN A 149 -5.61 7.47 -13.39
CA GLN A 149 -6.95 8.05 -13.22
C GLN A 149 -6.92 9.31 -12.35
N ASN A 150 -6.23 9.28 -11.21
CA ASN A 150 -6.09 10.43 -10.32
C ASN A 150 -5.37 11.60 -11.00
N ALA A 151 -4.47 11.32 -11.95
CA ALA A 151 -3.84 12.32 -12.80
C ALA A 151 -4.80 12.87 -13.87
N GLY A 152 -5.95 12.25 -14.07
CA GLY A 152 -6.86 12.57 -15.18
C GLY A 152 -6.31 12.19 -16.55
N LEU A 153 -5.28 11.34 -16.63
CA LEU A 153 -4.71 10.85 -17.88
C LEU A 153 -5.61 9.80 -18.52
N ILE A 154 -6.16 8.89 -17.72
CA ILE A 154 -7.16 7.90 -18.14
C ILE A 154 -8.52 8.34 -17.59
N VAL A 155 -9.51 8.36 -18.45
CA VAL A 155 -10.89 8.77 -18.17
C VAL A 155 -11.88 7.71 -18.63
N ASN A 156 -13.09 7.75 -18.08
CA ASN A 156 -14.16 6.88 -18.53
C ASN A 156 -14.54 7.17 -20.00
N ASP A 157 -14.88 6.13 -20.74
CA ASP A 157 -15.36 6.19 -22.11
C ASP A 157 -16.47 5.17 -22.31
N GLU A 158 -17.61 5.60 -22.84
CA GLU A 158 -18.78 4.73 -23.00
C GLU A 158 -18.58 3.58 -24.00
N SER A 159 -17.65 3.74 -24.95
CA SER A 159 -17.41 2.74 -26.00
C SER A 159 -16.30 1.76 -25.64
N THR A 160 -15.26 2.22 -24.93
CA THR A 160 -14.04 1.43 -24.64
C THR A 160 -13.82 1.22 -23.16
N LEU A 161 -14.74 1.66 -22.29
CA LEU A 161 -14.69 1.72 -20.82
C LEU A 161 -13.67 2.73 -20.31
N VAL A 162 -12.49 2.81 -20.90
CA VAL A 162 -11.43 3.76 -20.54
C VAL A 162 -10.76 4.29 -21.81
N ASN A 163 -10.36 5.57 -21.76
CA ASN A 163 -9.66 6.22 -22.86
C ASN A 163 -8.63 7.22 -22.33
N LEU A 164 -7.70 7.63 -23.19
CA LEU A 164 -6.81 8.73 -22.90
C LEU A 164 -7.61 10.04 -22.91
N SER A 165 -7.42 10.86 -21.89
CA SER A 165 -8.07 12.18 -21.86
C SER A 165 -7.55 13.09 -22.98
N SER A 166 -8.39 14.02 -23.44
CA SER A 166 -8.01 14.94 -24.50
C SER A 166 -6.91 15.91 -24.05
N PHE A 167 -5.94 16.13 -24.93
CA PHE A 167 -4.93 17.18 -24.85
C PHE A 167 -5.16 18.26 -25.94
N ASN A 168 -6.26 18.18 -26.66
CA ASN A 168 -6.51 19.02 -27.83
C ASN A 168 -7.11 20.36 -27.43
N ILE A 169 -6.25 21.35 -27.24
CA ILE A 169 -6.61 22.75 -26.97
C ILE A 169 -7.17 23.41 -28.24
N LEU A 170 -6.63 23.05 -29.40
CA LEU A 170 -6.94 23.75 -30.67
C LEU A 170 -8.41 23.57 -31.10
N ASN A 171 -8.98 22.41 -30.82
CA ASN A 171 -10.38 22.11 -31.18
C ASN A 171 -11.35 22.39 -30.00
N GLY A 172 -10.87 22.95 -28.88
CA GLY A 172 -11.70 23.26 -27.72
C GLY A 172 -12.14 22.04 -26.90
N ASN A 173 -11.56 20.86 -27.15
CA ASN A 173 -11.90 19.63 -26.42
C ASN A 173 -11.22 19.54 -25.04
N ALA A 174 -10.23 20.39 -24.76
CA ALA A 174 -9.60 20.53 -23.46
C ALA A 174 -9.11 21.96 -23.24
N SER A 175 -9.18 22.42 -22.01
CA SER A 175 -8.60 23.70 -21.58
C SER A 175 -7.18 23.51 -21.03
N TRP A 176 -6.41 24.61 -20.95
CA TRP A 176 -5.10 24.57 -20.30
C TRP A 176 -5.21 24.15 -18.81
N THR A 177 -6.27 24.59 -18.15
CA THR A 177 -6.56 24.22 -16.75
C THR A 177 -6.69 22.69 -16.56
N ASP A 178 -7.29 22.01 -17.54
CA ASP A 178 -7.44 20.55 -17.51
C ASP A 178 -6.15 19.80 -17.86
N ILE A 179 -5.32 20.39 -18.73
CA ILE A 179 -4.09 19.76 -19.24
C ILE A 179 -2.92 19.96 -18.27
N MET A 180 -2.83 21.12 -17.60
CA MET A 180 -1.71 21.48 -16.74
C MET A 180 -1.43 20.42 -15.64
N PRO A 181 -2.42 19.93 -14.87
CA PRO A 181 -2.18 18.90 -13.86
C PRO A 181 -1.66 17.59 -14.47
N LYS A 182 -2.18 17.18 -15.62
CA LYS A 182 -1.73 15.98 -16.35
C LYS A 182 -0.27 16.09 -16.78
N PHE A 183 0.09 17.28 -17.28
CA PHE A 183 1.45 17.59 -17.69
C PHE A 183 2.41 17.56 -16.49
N VAL A 184 1.99 18.13 -15.36
CA VAL A 184 2.75 18.07 -14.10
C VAL A 184 2.98 16.64 -13.66
N THR A 185 1.97 15.75 -13.73
CA THR A 185 2.13 14.34 -13.39
C THR A 185 3.21 13.66 -14.25
N ILE A 186 3.17 13.88 -15.57
CA ILE A 186 4.17 13.30 -16.48
C ILE A 186 5.58 13.83 -16.13
N ILE A 187 5.73 15.12 -15.91
CA ILE A 187 7.02 15.72 -15.55
C ILE A 187 7.50 15.18 -14.21
N ALA A 188 6.63 15.12 -13.19
CA ALA A 188 6.98 14.59 -11.88
C ALA A 188 7.42 13.12 -11.98
N LEU A 189 6.74 12.29 -12.78
CA LEU A 189 7.14 10.91 -13.03
C LEU A 189 8.52 10.82 -13.69
N VAL A 190 8.80 11.68 -14.68
CA VAL A 190 10.12 11.74 -15.34
C VAL A 190 11.20 12.17 -14.34
N ILE A 191 10.91 13.15 -13.49
CA ILE A 191 11.84 13.58 -12.42
C ILE A 191 12.16 12.41 -11.50
N ILE A 192 11.14 11.69 -11.00
CA ILE A 192 11.32 10.50 -10.15
C ILE A 192 12.22 9.48 -10.85
N ALA A 193 11.92 9.14 -12.10
CA ALA A 193 12.68 8.15 -12.87
C ALA A 193 14.16 8.58 -13.07
N VAL A 194 14.40 9.83 -13.44
CA VAL A 194 15.76 10.36 -13.65
C VAL A 194 16.55 10.38 -12.35
N LEU A 195 15.94 10.82 -11.24
CA LEU A 195 16.59 10.82 -9.93
C LEU A 195 16.92 9.40 -9.47
N THR A 196 16.03 8.44 -9.74
CA THR A 196 16.27 7.02 -9.42
C THR A 196 17.41 6.44 -10.24
N VAL A 197 17.46 6.70 -11.56
CA VAL A 197 18.56 6.27 -12.42
C VAL A 197 19.91 6.85 -11.96
N LYS A 198 19.89 8.08 -11.44
CA LYS A 198 21.08 8.74 -10.85
C LYS A 198 21.37 8.27 -9.41
N ASN A 199 20.62 7.31 -8.87
CA ASN A 199 20.76 6.81 -7.50
C ASN A 199 20.64 7.92 -6.42
N ILE A 200 19.82 8.96 -6.68
CA ILE A 200 19.53 10.02 -5.71
C ILE A 200 18.50 9.49 -4.73
N LYS A 201 18.85 9.52 -3.43
CA LYS A 201 18.02 9.02 -2.34
C LYS A 201 16.76 9.87 -2.17
N GLY A 202 15.64 9.22 -1.87
CA GLY A 202 14.36 9.90 -1.77
C GLY A 202 13.84 10.43 -3.10
N SER A 203 14.19 9.81 -4.23
CA SER A 203 13.80 10.21 -5.58
C SER A 203 12.30 10.47 -5.71
N VAL A 204 11.46 9.65 -5.07
CA VAL A 204 10.00 9.80 -5.09
C VAL A 204 9.58 11.08 -4.37
N LEU A 205 10.11 11.33 -3.17
CA LEU A 205 9.83 12.56 -2.42
C LEU A 205 10.27 13.81 -3.20
N TRP A 206 11.49 13.80 -3.74
CA TRP A 206 11.99 14.93 -4.55
C TRP A 206 11.19 15.12 -5.83
N GLY A 207 10.68 14.04 -6.44
CA GLY A 207 9.82 14.14 -7.60
C GLY A 207 8.45 14.74 -7.29
N ILE A 208 7.85 14.38 -6.16
CA ILE A 208 6.61 14.98 -5.67
C ILE A 208 6.80 16.47 -5.39
N LEU A 209 7.86 16.83 -4.65
CA LEU A 209 8.17 18.23 -4.34
C LEU A 209 8.45 19.03 -5.61
N GLY A 210 9.26 18.49 -6.54
CA GLY A 210 9.54 19.11 -7.83
C GLY A 210 8.27 19.30 -8.67
N GLY A 211 7.43 18.27 -8.75
CA GLY A 211 6.13 18.35 -9.40
C GLY A 211 5.21 19.41 -8.77
N SER A 212 5.18 19.49 -7.45
CA SER A 212 4.40 20.51 -6.73
C SER A 212 4.88 21.92 -7.04
N ILE A 213 6.20 22.14 -7.03
CA ILE A 213 6.76 23.45 -7.40
C ILE A 213 6.36 23.81 -8.84
N ILE A 214 6.49 22.88 -9.78
CA ILE A 214 6.10 23.11 -11.18
C ILE A 214 4.59 23.40 -11.29
N TYR A 215 3.75 22.69 -10.54
CA TYR A 215 2.31 22.92 -10.50
C TYR A 215 1.99 24.36 -10.09
N TYR A 216 2.58 24.87 -9.02
CA TYR A 216 2.37 26.23 -8.55
C TYR A 216 2.97 27.28 -9.48
N VAL A 217 4.12 27.01 -10.09
CA VAL A 217 4.71 27.92 -11.09
C VAL A 217 3.81 28.00 -12.32
N LEU A 218 3.31 26.89 -12.82
CA LEU A 218 2.37 26.87 -13.95
C LEU A 218 1.00 27.47 -13.56
N GLY A 219 0.63 27.42 -12.29
CA GLY A 219 -0.58 28.07 -11.79
C GLY A 219 -0.66 29.56 -12.13
N PHE A 220 0.47 30.27 -12.21
CA PHE A 220 0.50 31.67 -12.68
C PHE A 220 0.03 31.86 -14.12
N THR A 221 0.02 30.80 -14.93
CA THR A 221 -0.48 30.84 -16.31
C THR A 221 -2.00 30.66 -16.42
N VAL A 222 -2.67 30.33 -15.31
CA VAL A 222 -4.10 30.09 -15.22
C VAL A 222 -4.77 31.28 -14.53
N PRO A 223 -5.65 32.02 -15.20
CA PRO A 223 -6.35 33.16 -14.59
C PRO A 223 -7.20 32.69 -13.38
N GLY A 224 -7.08 33.40 -12.26
CA GLY A 224 -7.83 33.09 -11.04
C GLY A 224 -7.38 31.83 -10.29
N PHE A 225 -6.29 31.19 -10.66
CA PHE A 225 -5.80 29.96 -10.02
C PHE A 225 -5.59 30.11 -8.51
N TYR A 226 -5.08 31.26 -8.06
CA TYR A 226 -4.82 31.52 -6.64
C TYR A 226 -5.99 32.19 -5.92
N ASP A 227 -7.07 32.54 -6.60
CA ASP A 227 -8.23 33.17 -5.99
C ASP A 227 -8.91 32.18 -5.03
N GLY A 228 -8.90 32.49 -3.74
CA GLY A 228 -9.45 31.59 -2.70
C GLY A 228 -8.65 30.32 -2.43
N PHE A 229 -7.54 30.06 -3.10
CA PHE A 229 -6.78 28.81 -2.95
C PHE A 229 -6.29 28.56 -1.52
N PHE A 230 -5.95 29.64 -0.80
CA PHE A 230 -5.48 29.56 0.59
C PHE A 230 -6.59 29.83 1.62
N ASP A 231 -7.83 30.01 1.18
CA ASP A 231 -8.95 30.24 2.08
C ASP A 231 -9.23 28.98 2.90
N GLY A 232 -9.31 29.16 4.21
CA GLY A 232 -9.50 28.05 5.16
C GLY A 232 -8.25 27.23 5.48
N MET A 233 -7.11 27.49 4.84
CA MET A 233 -5.86 26.83 5.20
C MET A 233 -5.37 27.28 6.57
N THR A 234 -5.01 26.34 7.41
CA THR A 234 -4.38 26.60 8.69
C THR A 234 -2.93 26.15 8.67
N LEU A 235 -2.02 27.06 9.07
CA LEU A 235 -0.61 26.72 9.31
C LEU A 235 -0.40 26.12 10.71
N ASN A 236 -1.46 25.92 11.48
CA ASN A 236 -1.37 25.33 12.81
C ASN A 236 -1.11 23.81 12.69
N PRO A 237 0.07 23.32 13.07
CA PRO A 237 0.41 21.90 12.98
C PRO A 237 -0.43 21.01 13.90
N PHE A 238 -1.11 21.62 14.91
CA PHE A 238 -1.95 20.87 15.84
C PHE A 238 -3.41 20.73 15.38
N ALA A 239 -3.84 21.46 14.36
CA ALA A 239 -5.21 21.35 13.85
C ALA A 239 -5.51 19.93 13.34
N ALA A 240 -4.58 19.33 12.59
CA ALA A 240 -4.71 17.97 12.08
C ALA A 240 -4.88 16.89 13.15
N PHE A 241 -4.38 17.12 14.37
CA PHE A 241 -4.61 16.20 15.49
C PHE A 241 -6.06 16.26 16.00
N GLY A 242 -6.72 17.43 15.91
CA GLY A 242 -8.14 17.56 16.20
C GLY A 242 -8.99 16.77 15.22
N ASP A 243 -8.73 16.92 13.93
CA ASP A 243 -9.40 16.17 12.86
C ASP A 243 -9.20 14.66 13.05
N TRP A 244 -7.95 14.22 13.30
CA TRP A 244 -7.64 12.83 13.59
C TRP A 244 -8.39 12.26 14.78
N ALA A 245 -8.44 12.99 15.90
CA ALA A 245 -9.09 12.53 17.11
C ALA A 245 -10.62 12.38 16.96
N SER A 246 -11.24 13.21 16.12
CA SER A 246 -12.69 13.20 15.88
C SER A 246 -13.15 12.27 14.77
N GLU A 247 -12.34 12.13 13.70
CA GLU A 247 -12.76 11.45 12.48
C GLU A 247 -12.17 10.05 12.32
N SER A 248 -11.00 9.77 12.93
CA SER A 248 -10.26 8.53 12.68
C SER A 248 -9.99 7.71 13.92
N PHE A 249 -9.49 8.33 14.98
CA PHE A 249 -9.03 7.60 16.16
C PHE A 249 -10.14 6.83 16.85
N GLY A 250 -9.95 5.53 16.97
CA GLY A 250 -10.88 4.65 17.67
C GLY A 250 -12.23 4.41 16.98
N LYS A 251 -12.44 4.94 15.76
CA LYS A 251 -13.67 4.72 14.98
C LYS A 251 -13.97 3.24 14.74
N VAL A 252 -12.96 2.41 14.68
CA VAL A 252 -13.09 0.95 14.61
C VAL A 252 -13.93 0.40 15.77
N PHE A 253 -13.86 0.99 16.97
CA PHE A 253 -14.60 0.52 18.15
C PHE A 253 -15.95 1.24 18.34
N THR A 254 -16.04 2.52 17.99
CA THR A 254 -17.23 3.35 18.22
C THR A 254 -18.30 3.15 17.15
N GLU A 255 -17.89 2.97 15.89
CA GLU A 255 -18.79 2.90 14.73
C GLU A 255 -18.56 1.63 13.89
N GLY A 256 -17.35 1.04 13.96
CA GLY A 256 -16.93 -0.01 13.05
C GLY A 256 -17.75 -1.29 13.10
N PHE A 257 -18.29 -1.66 14.25
CA PHE A 257 -19.13 -2.85 14.40
C PHE A 257 -20.62 -2.60 14.10
N ASN A 258 -20.98 -1.39 13.71
CA ASN A 258 -22.34 -1.09 13.31
C ASN A 258 -22.50 -1.27 11.78
N PHE A 259 -22.98 -2.43 11.36
CA PHE A 259 -23.24 -2.77 9.97
C PHE A 259 -24.69 -2.50 9.53
N SER A 260 -25.46 -1.73 10.32
CA SER A 260 -26.89 -1.48 10.01
C SER A 260 -27.10 -0.81 8.64
N GLY A 261 -26.19 0.09 8.22
CA GLY A 261 -26.24 0.70 6.89
C GLY A 261 -26.09 -0.33 5.77
N TYR A 262 -25.12 -1.22 5.88
CA TYR A 262 -24.92 -2.31 4.91
C TYR A 262 -26.13 -3.27 4.87
N LEU A 263 -26.65 -3.65 6.04
CA LEU A 263 -27.76 -4.58 6.18
C LEU A 263 -29.13 -4.01 5.75
N ALA A 264 -29.21 -2.72 5.45
CA ALA A 264 -30.42 -2.12 4.89
C ALA A 264 -30.71 -2.63 3.47
N ASP A 265 -29.65 -2.89 2.69
CA ASP A 265 -29.73 -3.29 1.28
C ASP A 265 -29.27 -4.74 1.04
N HIS A 266 -28.65 -5.39 2.04
CA HIS A 266 -28.03 -6.70 1.91
C HIS A 266 -28.44 -7.65 3.04
N THR A 267 -28.28 -8.97 2.84
CA THR A 267 -28.58 -9.96 3.85
C THR A 267 -27.43 -10.15 4.84
N SER A 268 -27.73 -10.73 6.00
CA SER A 268 -26.67 -11.09 6.98
C SER A 268 -25.70 -12.15 6.42
N ALA A 269 -26.16 -12.99 5.49
CA ALA A 269 -25.29 -13.98 4.82
C ALA A 269 -24.28 -13.30 3.89
N ASP A 270 -24.72 -12.28 3.14
CA ASP A 270 -23.86 -11.46 2.28
C ASP A 270 -22.79 -10.74 3.10
N LEU A 271 -23.19 -10.14 4.24
CA LEU A 271 -22.25 -9.48 5.14
C LEU A 271 -21.16 -10.44 5.64
N VAL A 272 -21.54 -11.62 6.13
CA VAL A 272 -20.59 -12.64 6.63
C VAL A 272 -19.63 -13.04 5.50
N LEU A 273 -20.12 -13.23 4.30
CA LEU A 273 -19.31 -13.65 3.16
C LEU A 273 -18.37 -12.52 2.70
N VAL A 274 -18.83 -11.28 2.63
CA VAL A 274 -17.98 -10.11 2.32
C VAL A 274 -16.90 -9.96 3.39
N ILE A 275 -17.24 -10.03 4.67
CA ILE A 275 -16.24 -9.95 5.75
C ILE A 275 -15.22 -11.08 5.61
N ALA A 276 -15.64 -12.31 5.43
CA ALA A 276 -14.75 -13.47 5.37
C ALA A 276 -13.79 -13.40 4.16
N THR A 277 -14.32 -13.09 2.97
CA THR A 277 -13.52 -13.04 1.74
C THR A 277 -12.60 -11.82 1.71
N THR A 278 -13.07 -10.67 2.20
CA THR A 278 -12.28 -9.44 2.25
C THR A 278 -11.17 -9.55 3.30
N ALA A 279 -11.47 -10.06 4.50
CA ALA A 279 -10.45 -10.31 5.51
C ALA A 279 -9.41 -11.35 5.04
N LEU A 280 -9.84 -12.40 4.34
CA LEU A 280 -8.92 -13.35 3.72
C LEU A 280 -8.02 -12.68 2.68
N ALA A 281 -8.57 -11.80 1.84
CA ALA A 281 -7.80 -11.06 0.84
C ALA A 281 -6.80 -10.09 1.48
N PHE A 282 -7.21 -9.33 2.52
CA PHE A 282 -6.30 -8.51 3.31
C PHE A 282 -5.14 -9.35 3.86
N CYS A 283 -5.44 -10.44 4.54
CA CYS A 283 -4.45 -11.33 5.14
C CYS A 283 -3.48 -11.92 4.11
N MET A 284 -3.98 -12.30 2.92
CA MET A 284 -3.14 -12.83 1.85
C MET A 284 -2.20 -11.76 1.29
N VAL A 285 -2.74 -10.58 0.98
CA VAL A 285 -1.96 -9.47 0.40
C VAL A 285 -0.92 -9.00 1.39
N ASP A 286 -1.30 -8.74 2.65
CA ASP A 286 -0.42 -8.31 3.72
C ASP A 286 0.73 -9.31 3.96
N MET A 287 0.40 -10.60 4.01
CA MET A 287 1.40 -11.65 4.18
C MET A 287 2.43 -11.68 3.05
N PHE A 288 1.99 -11.53 1.78
CA PHE A 288 2.93 -11.57 0.65
C PHE A 288 3.74 -10.30 0.52
N ASP A 289 3.14 -9.15 0.80
CA ASP A 289 3.83 -7.87 0.78
C ASP A 289 4.94 -7.86 1.84
N THR A 290 4.61 -8.20 3.07
CA THR A 290 5.59 -8.27 4.17
C THR A 290 6.70 -9.29 3.91
N LEU A 291 6.36 -10.51 3.46
CA LEU A 291 7.38 -11.52 3.17
C LEU A 291 8.30 -11.08 2.02
N GLY A 292 7.73 -10.56 0.93
CA GLY A 292 8.50 -10.08 -0.21
C GLY A 292 9.46 -8.96 0.17
N THR A 293 8.99 -8.01 0.95
CA THR A 293 9.77 -6.85 1.41
C THR A 293 10.85 -7.23 2.43
N LEU A 294 10.53 -8.10 3.41
CA LEU A 294 11.50 -8.58 4.39
C LEU A 294 12.68 -9.31 3.71
N TYR A 295 12.38 -10.31 2.87
CA TYR A 295 13.43 -11.04 2.16
C TYR A 295 14.17 -10.15 1.17
N GLY A 296 13.44 -9.29 0.44
CA GLY A 296 14.04 -8.37 -0.54
C GLY A 296 15.00 -7.36 0.09
N ALA A 297 14.62 -6.74 1.20
CA ALA A 297 15.45 -5.77 1.90
C ALA A 297 16.64 -6.44 2.62
N CYS A 298 16.41 -7.57 3.31
CA CYS A 298 17.47 -8.28 4.01
C CYS A 298 18.50 -8.90 3.04
N SER A 299 18.07 -9.41 1.89
CA SER A 299 18.98 -9.95 0.87
C SER A 299 19.90 -8.87 0.29
N ARG A 300 19.39 -7.67 0.04
CA ARG A 300 20.22 -6.55 -0.47
C ARG A 300 21.29 -6.08 0.50
N GLY A 301 21.09 -6.29 1.79
CA GLY A 301 22.01 -5.87 2.84
C GLY A 301 22.90 -6.96 3.40
N ASP A 302 22.88 -8.16 2.80
CA ASP A 302 23.56 -9.33 3.34
C ASP A 302 23.18 -9.60 4.81
N LEU A 303 21.90 -9.35 5.16
CA LEU A 303 21.37 -9.55 6.50
C LEU A 303 20.81 -10.97 6.71
N LEU A 304 20.66 -11.74 5.65
CA LEU A 304 20.18 -13.12 5.74
C LEU A 304 21.20 -13.98 6.52
N ASP A 305 20.70 -14.90 7.34
CA ASP A 305 21.53 -15.84 8.04
C ASP A 305 22.18 -16.89 7.10
N LYS A 306 22.95 -17.82 7.66
CA LYS A 306 23.67 -18.85 6.87
C LYS A 306 22.73 -19.79 6.12
N ASP A 307 21.49 -19.90 6.58
CA ASP A 307 20.43 -20.73 5.99
C ASP A 307 19.54 -19.92 5.02
N GLY A 308 19.91 -18.65 4.75
CA GLY A 308 19.17 -17.75 3.87
C GLY A 308 17.87 -17.24 4.47
N GLN A 309 17.73 -17.27 5.80
CA GLN A 309 16.53 -16.79 6.50
C GLN A 309 16.74 -15.36 7.04
N VAL A 310 15.64 -14.64 7.17
CA VAL A 310 15.63 -13.33 7.81
C VAL A 310 15.87 -13.49 9.33
N PRO A 311 16.83 -12.77 9.91
CA PRO A 311 17.06 -12.82 11.35
C PRO A 311 15.83 -12.37 12.13
N ASN A 312 15.55 -13.03 13.24
CA ASN A 312 14.37 -12.71 14.09
C ASN A 312 13.05 -12.66 13.32
N PHE A 313 12.89 -13.49 12.28
CA PHE A 313 11.76 -13.51 11.36
C PHE A 313 10.40 -13.44 12.07
N GLU A 314 10.16 -14.31 13.08
CA GLU A 314 8.89 -14.33 13.81
C GLU A 314 8.59 -13.02 14.53
N LYS A 315 9.64 -12.35 15.06
CA LYS A 315 9.50 -11.05 15.72
C LYS A 315 9.25 -9.93 14.72
N ALA A 316 9.86 -9.99 13.54
CA ALA A 316 9.59 -9.05 12.47
C ALA A 316 8.14 -9.13 12.01
N MET A 317 7.65 -10.35 11.84
CA MET A 317 6.27 -10.60 11.48
C MET A 317 5.26 -10.24 12.57
N LEU A 318 5.63 -10.42 13.84
CA LEU A 318 4.80 -9.96 14.96
C LEU A 318 4.76 -8.42 15.03
N SER A 319 5.87 -7.75 14.72
CA SER A 319 5.91 -6.28 14.65
C SER A 319 4.96 -5.73 13.59
N ASP A 320 4.89 -6.39 12.44
CA ASP A 320 4.00 -6.07 11.35
C ASP A 320 2.52 -6.26 11.74
N ALA A 321 2.19 -7.40 12.34
CA ALA A 321 0.84 -7.69 12.81
C ALA A 321 0.36 -6.71 13.91
N ILE A 322 1.24 -6.34 14.85
CA ILE A 322 0.94 -5.31 15.86
C ILE A 322 0.72 -3.96 15.19
N ALA A 323 1.56 -3.63 14.21
CA ALA A 323 1.46 -2.38 13.47
C ALA A 323 0.13 -2.26 12.72
N THR A 324 -0.35 -3.35 12.11
CA THR A 324 -1.66 -3.42 11.46
C THR A 324 -2.81 -3.18 12.43
N CYS A 325 -2.78 -3.80 13.62
CA CYS A 325 -3.78 -3.52 14.67
C CYS A 325 -3.75 -2.05 15.10
N VAL A 326 -2.56 -1.47 15.29
CA VAL A 326 -2.42 -0.05 15.64
C VAL A 326 -2.91 0.84 14.48
N GLY A 327 -2.64 0.45 13.23
CA GLY A 327 -3.14 1.14 12.04
C GLY A 327 -4.66 1.25 12.06
N ALA A 328 -5.37 0.15 12.29
CA ALA A 328 -6.84 0.11 12.41
C ALA A 328 -7.36 1.01 13.55
N ILE A 329 -6.68 1.04 14.69
CA ILE A 329 -7.05 1.89 15.84
C ILE A 329 -6.79 3.37 15.53
N CYS A 330 -5.69 3.69 14.87
CA CYS A 330 -5.37 5.05 14.45
C CYS A 330 -6.26 5.55 13.31
N GLY A 331 -6.91 4.64 12.56
CA GLY A 331 -7.80 4.97 11.46
C GLY A 331 -7.12 4.92 10.09
N THR A 332 -6.12 4.07 9.89
CA THR A 332 -5.53 3.80 8.58
C THR A 332 -5.62 2.31 8.23
N SER A 333 -5.23 1.94 7.02
CA SER A 333 -5.19 0.56 6.55
C SER A 333 -4.06 -0.24 7.22
N THR A 334 -3.85 -1.48 6.76
CA THR A 334 -2.78 -2.36 7.22
C THR A 334 -1.42 -1.69 7.11
N VAL A 335 -0.59 -1.92 8.11
CA VAL A 335 0.77 -1.35 8.21
C VAL A 335 1.77 -2.46 7.96
N THR A 336 2.52 -2.36 6.88
CA THR A 336 3.44 -3.39 6.39
C THR A 336 4.88 -2.89 6.32
N THR A 337 5.81 -3.83 6.18
CA THR A 337 7.22 -3.52 5.95
C THR A 337 7.41 -2.94 4.54
N PHE A 338 8.13 -1.84 4.40
CA PHE A 338 8.37 -1.16 3.12
C PHE A 338 9.66 -1.60 2.43
N VAL A 339 9.56 -1.90 1.13
CA VAL A 339 10.71 -2.29 0.29
C VAL A 339 11.75 -1.17 0.16
N GLU A 340 11.33 0.08 0.27
CA GLU A 340 12.16 1.28 0.28
C GLU A 340 13.18 1.28 1.43
N SER A 341 12.94 0.51 2.50
CA SER A 341 13.89 0.27 3.58
C SER A 341 15.22 -0.30 3.07
N SER A 342 15.20 -0.97 1.91
CA SER A 342 16.39 -1.45 1.24
C SER A 342 17.40 -0.34 0.91
N SER A 343 16.94 0.91 0.80
CA SER A 343 17.79 2.08 0.57
C SER A 343 18.67 2.38 1.79
N GLY A 344 18.10 2.34 2.99
CA GLY A 344 18.85 2.50 4.25
C GLY A 344 19.74 1.29 4.54
N VAL A 345 19.26 0.09 4.23
CA VAL A 345 20.06 -1.13 4.35
C VAL A 345 21.30 -1.05 3.44
N ALA A 346 21.15 -0.57 2.21
CA ALA A 346 22.26 -0.33 1.29
C ALA A 346 23.27 0.72 1.78
N GLU A 347 22.83 1.68 2.64
CA GLU A 347 23.71 2.65 3.31
C GLU A 347 24.51 2.05 4.48
N GLY A 348 24.28 0.82 4.81
CA GLY A 348 24.94 0.14 5.92
C GLY A 348 24.10 0.04 7.19
N GLY A 349 22.80 0.31 7.14
CA GLY A 349 21.87 0.01 8.22
C GLY A 349 21.83 -1.50 8.47
N ARG A 350 22.02 -1.90 9.72
CA ARG A 350 22.13 -3.31 10.12
C ARG A 350 21.28 -3.65 11.34
N THR A 351 20.79 -2.65 12.04
CA THR A 351 20.13 -2.83 13.34
C THR A 351 18.83 -2.00 13.43
N GLY A 352 18.04 -2.28 14.45
CA GLY A 352 16.86 -1.52 14.79
C GLY A 352 17.11 -0.03 15.09
N LEU A 353 18.37 0.41 15.25
CA LEU A 353 18.67 1.83 15.44
C LEU A 353 18.34 2.65 14.18
N SER A 354 18.53 2.08 12.98
CA SER A 354 18.07 2.70 11.73
C SER A 354 16.55 2.83 11.71
N ALA A 355 15.83 1.76 12.03
CA ALA A 355 14.37 1.79 12.12
C ALA A 355 13.90 2.79 13.19
N PHE A 356 14.53 2.83 14.36
CA PHE A 356 14.23 3.81 15.41
C PHE A 356 14.38 5.25 14.91
N THR A 357 15.46 5.52 14.16
CA THR A 357 15.68 6.86 13.56
C THR A 357 14.58 7.20 12.55
N THR A 358 14.19 6.25 11.70
CA THR A 358 13.09 6.39 10.75
C THR A 358 11.78 6.72 11.47
N GLY A 359 11.45 5.99 12.55
CA GLY A 359 10.26 6.24 13.34
C GLY A 359 10.25 7.63 14.00
N CYS A 360 11.40 8.08 14.52
CA CYS A 360 11.52 9.45 15.04
C CYS A 360 11.27 10.52 13.97
N LEU A 361 11.70 10.29 12.74
CA LEU A 361 11.45 11.20 11.63
C LEU A 361 9.98 11.20 11.20
N PHE A 362 9.30 10.05 11.21
CA PHE A 362 7.84 10.00 11.03
C PHE A 362 7.10 10.75 12.13
N PHE A 363 7.57 10.66 13.38
CA PHE A 363 7.01 11.45 14.49
C PHE A 363 7.15 12.96 14.25
N ILE A 364 8.31 13.42 13.77
CA ILE A 364 8.53 14.83 13.41
C ILE A 364 7.65 15.22 12.23
N ALA A 365 7.49 14.34 11.23
CA ALA A 365 6.71 14.61 10.03
C ALA A 365 5.23 14.86 10.32
N MET A 366 4.66 14.37 11.44
CA MET A 366 3.28 14.68 11.84
C MET A 366 3.02 16.20 11.93
N PHE A 367 4.00 16.95 12.39
CA PHE A 367 3.89 18.41 12.52
C PHE A 367 4.06 19.16 11.18
N LEU A 368 4.38 18.44 10.10
CA LEU A 368 4.48 19.00 8.75
C LEU A 368 3.16 18.84 7.96
N SER A 369 2.08 18.39 8.59
CA SER A 369 0.77 18.20 7.94
C SER A 369 0.29 19.45 7.16
N PRO A 370 0.44 20.70 7.63
CA PRO A 370 0.03 21.87 6.86
C PRO A 370 0.81 22.05 5.55
N ILE A 371 2.09 21.67 5.55
CA ILE A 371 2.95 21.72 4.34
C ILE A 371 2.59 20.57 3.40
N ALA A 372 2.31 19.41 3.96
CA ALA A 372 1.91 18.23 3.19
C ALA A 372 0.56 18.43 2.48
N ALA A 373 -0.38 19.15 3.09
CA ALA A 373 -1.67 19.50 2.50
C ALA A 373 -1.56 20.41 1.25
N LEU A 374 -0.43 21.10 1.07
CA LEU A 374 -0.16 21.89 -0.13
C LEU A 374 0.25 21.04 -1.34
N ILE A 375 0.52 19.76 -1.17
CA ILE A 375 0.98 18.91 -2.26
C ILE A 375 -0.21 18.52 -3.15
N PRO A 376 -0.19 18.92 -4.44
CA PRO A 376 -1.31 18.65 -5.34
C PRO A 376 -1.42 17.17 -5.69
N GLY A 377 -2.66 16.67 -5.89
CA GLY A 377 -2.93 15.29 -6.24
C GLY A 377 -2.22 14.81 -7.53
N CYS A 378 -1.99 15.71 -8.49
CA CYS A 378 -1.25 15.38 -9.71
C CYS A 378 0.23 15.02 -9.44
N ALA A 379 0.86 15.61 -8.42
CA ALA A 379 2.22 15.26 -8.04
C ALA A 379 2.29 13.92 -7.30
N THR A 380 1.31 13.62 -6.43
CA THR A 380 1.23 12.32 -5.75
C THR A 380 0.81 11.18 -6.69
N ALA A 381 0.02 11.46 -7.72
CA ALA A 381 -0.34 10.51 -8.78
C ALA A 381 0.89 9.97 -9.50
N ALA A 382 1.91 10.79 -9.73
CA ALA A 382 3.17 10.36 -10.31
C ALA A 382 3.89 9.29 -9.45
N ALA A 383 3.82 9.43 -8.13
CA ALA A 383 4.37 8.43 -7.20
C ALA A 383 3.61 7.11 -7.28
N LEU A 384 2.27 7.14 -7.35
CA LEU A 384 1.44 5.93 -7.54
C LEU A 384 1.84 5.16 -8.80
N ILE A 385 1.98 5.86 -9.92
CA ILE A 385 2.41 5.26 -11.19
C ILE A 385 3.80 4.63 -11.02
N TYR A 386 4.74 5.33 -10.40
CA TYR A 386 6.10 4.86 -10.21
C TYR A 386 6.18 3.63 -9.28
N VAL A 387 5.44 3.63 -8.17
CA VAL A 387 5.36 2.45 -7.27
C VAL A 387 4.80 1.25 -8.01
N GLY A 388 3.79 1.46 -8.85
CA GLY A 388 3.27 0.41 -9.73
C GLY A 388 4.36 -0.19 -10.62
N VAL A 389 5.21 0.66 -11.23
CA VAL A 389 6.36 0.20 -12.04
C VAL A 389 7.32 -0.66 -11.22
N LEU A 390 7.65 -0.26 -9.98
CA LEU A 390 8.56 -1.04 -9.12
C LEU A 390 7.98 -2.42 -8.79
N MET A 391 6.69 -2.51 -8.53
CA MET A 391 6.01 -3.77 -8.18
C MET A 391 5.88 -4.72 -9.37
N MET A 392 5.92 -4.24 -10.62
CA MET A 392 5.94 -5.07 -11.82
C MET A 392 7.18 -5.95 -11.95
N GLY A 393 8.24 -5.69 -11.21
CA GLY A 393 9.47 -6.50 -11.22
C GLY A 393 9.24 -8.00 -10.93
N GLY A 394 8.20 -8.34 -10.16
CA GLY A 394 7.82 -9.72 -9.84
C GLY A 394 7.45 -10.58 -11.07
N VAL A 395 7.01 -9.97 -12.16
CA VAL A 395 6.62 -10.65 -13.40
C VAL A 395 7.77 -11.46 -14.00
N ALA A 396 9.01 -11.04 -13.82
CA ALA A 396 10.19 -11.73 -14.32
C ALA A 396 10.39 -13.14 -13.72
N GLY A 397 9.84 -13.38 -12.52
CA GLY A 397 9.92 -14.69 -11.85
C GLY A 397 8.83 -15.70 -12.26
N ILE A 398 7.93 -15.32 -13.18
CA ILE A 398 6.81 -16.16 -13.66
C ILE A 398 7.27 -16.92 -14.91
N ASP A 399 7.02 -18.23 -14.95
CA ASP A 399 7.26 -19.03 -16.15
C ASP A 399 6.11 -18.86 -17.14
N TRP A 400 6.27 -17.92 -18.06
CA TRP A 400 5.29 -17.63 -19.12
C TRP A 400 5.23 -18.69 -20.23
N LYS A 401 6.16 -19.63 -20.27
CA LYS A 401 6.15 -20.72 -21.24
C LYS A 401 5.24 -21.86 -20.81
N ASP A 402 5.10 -22.08 -19.52
CA ASP A 402 4.14 -23.05 -18.99
C ASP A 402 2.76 -22.41 -18.89
N ILE A 403 1.85 -22.79 -19.78
CA ILE A 403 0.46 -22.27 -19.81
C ILE A 403 -0.28 -22.53 -18.50
N SER A 404 0.04 -23.61 -17.79
CA SER A 404 -0.59 -23.91 -16.50
C SER A 404 -0.17 -22.94 -15.38
N VAL A 405 0.93 -22.20 -15.56
CA VAL A 405 1.43 -21.14 -14.70
C VAL A 405 1.03 -19.78 -15.26
N ALA A 406 1.20 -19.58 -16.56
CA ALA A 406 0.98 -18.29 -17.22
C ALA A 406 -0.47 -17.79 -17.14
N VAL A 407 -1.46 -18.68 -17.38
CA VAL A 407 -2.88 -18.29 -17.35
C VAL A 407 -3.33 -17.87 -15.96
N PRO A 408 -3.10 -18.61 -14.86
CA PRO A 408 -3.41 -18.14 -13.53
C PRO A 408 -2.72 -16.83 -13.16
N ALA A 409 -1.43 -16.69 -13.49
CA ALA A 409 -0.67 -15.47 -13.23
C ALA A 409 -1.24 -14.26 -14.00
N PHE A 410 -1.53 -14.44 -15.30
CA PHE A 410 -2.13 -13.37 -16.11
C PHE A 410 -3.49 -12.93 -15.58
N LEU A 411 -4.38 -13.89 -15.27
CA LEU A 411 -5.70 -13.56 -14.74
C LEU A 411 -5.60 -12.86 -13.38
N THR A 412 -4.66 -13.26 -12.52
CA THR A 412 -4.40 -12.54 -11.27
C THR A 412 -4.07 -11.07 -11.55
N ILE A 413 -3.12 -10.80 -12.43
CA ILE A 413 -2.66 -9.43 -12.74
C ILE A 413 -3.77 -8.62 -13.41
N ALA A 414 -4.42 -9.18 -14.43
CA ALA A 414 -5.39 -8.48 -15.24
C ALA A 414 -6.65 -8.12 -14.46
N PHE A 415 -7.21 -9.05 -13.69
CA PHE A 415 -8.45 -8.79 -12.95
C PHE A 415 -8.25 -7.83 -11.79
N MET A 416 -7.07 -7.74 -11.17
CA MET A 416 -6.81 -6.72 -10.15
C MET A 416 -6.98 -5.31 -10.71
N ALA A 417 -6.44 -5.03 -11.89
CA ALA A 417 -6.49 -3.71 -12.50
C ALA A 417 -7.81 -3.44 -13.22
N PHE A 418 -8.28 -4.38 -14.07
CA PHE A 418 -9.44 -4.14 -14.94
C PHE A 418 -10.77 -4.31 -14.25
N ALA A 419 -10.87 -5.17 -13.24
CA ALA A 419 -12.07 -5.27 -12.40
C ALA A 419 -12.02 -4.31 -11.19
N TYR A 420 -10.96 -3.50 -11.08
CA TYR A 420 -10.77 -2.55 -9.99
C TYR A 420 -10.84 -3.19 -8.59
N ASN A 421 -10.40 -4.44 -8.49
CA ASN A 421 -10.56 -5.23 -7.28
C ASN A 421 -9.45 -6.29 -7.11
N ILE A 422 -8.65 -6.14 -6.06
CA ILE A 422 -7.54 -7.06 -5.75
C ILE A 422 -8.06 -8.47 -5.44
N SER A 423 -9.16 -8.60 -4.69
CA SER A 423 -9.74 -9.89 -4.34
C SER A 423 -10.13 -10.70 -5.58
N TYR A 424 -10.70 -10.04 -6.60
CA TYR A 424 -11.10 -10.71 -7.84
C TYR A 424 -9.89 -11.24 -8.60
N GLY A 425 -8.79 -10.47 -8.65
CA GLY A 425 -7.55 -10.97 -9.25
C GLY A 425 -7.04 -12.24 -8.57
N ILE A 426 -7.00 -12.26 -7.24
CA ILE A 426 -6.60 -13.44 -6.47
C ILE A 426 -7.55 -14.61 -6.72
N ALA A 427 -8.86 -14.35 -6.71
CA ALA A 427 -9.90 -15.34 -6.92
C ALA A 427 -9.79 -16.00 -8.32
N PHE A 428 -9.72 -15.19 -9.38
CA PHE A 428 -9.57 -15.71 -10.74
C PHE A 428 -8.26 -16.46 -10.95
N GLY A 429 -7.18 -16.01 -10.32
CA GLY A 429 -5.90 -16.71 -10.33
C GLY A 429 -5.98 -18.09 -9.70
N ILE A 430 -6.56 -18.20 -8.49
CA ILE A 430 -6.69 -19.48 -7.77
C ILE A 430 -7.69 -20.40 -8.47
N LEU A 431 -8.85 -19.89 -8.88
CA LEU A 431 -9.88 -20.68 -9.57
C LEU A 431 -9.35 -21.25 -10.89
N SER A 432 -8.69 -20.41 -11.71
CA SER A 432 -8.12 -20.88 -12.98
C SER A 432 -7.01 -21.91 -12.77
N TYR A 433 -6.16 -21.73 -11.76
CA TYR A 433 -5.15 -22.73 -11.40
C TYR A 433 -5.79 -24.08 -11.05
N VAL A 434 -6.80 -24.08 -10.17
CA VAL A 434 -7.50 -25.32 -9.75
C VAL A 434 -8.15 -25.97 -10.96
N LEU A 435 -8.89 -25.21 -11.79
CA LEU A 435 -9.55 -25.75 -12.99
C LEU A 435 -8.56 -26.37 -13.97
N ILE A 436 -7.45 -25.66 -14.26
CA ILE A 436 -6.42 -26.19 -15.19
C ILE A 436 -5.82 -27.49 -14.64
N LYS A 437 -5.51 -27.55 -13.32
CA LYS A 437 -4.96 -28.76 -12.72
C LYS A 437 -5.95 -29.93 -12.75
N VAL A 438 -7.24 -29.67 -12.52
CA VAL A 438 -8.29 -30.70 -12.58
C VAL A 438 -8.43 -31.25 -13.99
N PHE A 439 -8.62 -30.38 -14.98
CA PHE A 439 -8.83 -30.81 -16.38
C PHE A 439 -7.57 -31.36 -17.04
N SER A 440 -6.38 -31.06 -16.49
CA SER A 440 -5.11 -31.67 -16.92
C SER A 440 -4.82 -33.01 -16.24
N GLY A 441 -5.73 -33.55 -15.43
CA GLY A 441 -5.55 -34.82 -14.69
C GLY A 441 -4.59 -34.71 -13.50
N LYS A 442 -4.21 -33.51 -13.10
CA LYS A 442 -3.26 -33.23 -12.02
C LYS A 442 -3.94 -32.72 -10.73
N ALA A 443 -5.20 -33.04 -10.52
CA ALA A 443 -5.98 -32.58 -9.34
C ALA A 443 -5.30 -32.93 -8.00
N LYS A 444 -4.54 -34.02 -7.93
CA LYS A 444 -3.79 -34.43 -6.72
C LYS A 444 -2.64 -33.48 -6.35
N GLU A 445 -2.18 -32.63 -7.27
CA GLU A 445 -1.15 -31.61 -7.00
C GLU A 445 -1.71 -30.40 -6.28
N VAL A 446 -3.04 -30.20 -6.30
CA VAL A 446 -3.73 -29.10 -5.63
C VAL A 446 -3.85 -29.39 -4.14
N LYS A 447 -3.30 -28.51 -3.31
CA LYS A 447 -3.31 -28.67 -1.86
C LYS A 447 -4.73 -28.48 -1.30
N ALA A 448 -5.05 -29.17 -0.19
CA ALA A 448 -6.38 -29.10 0.43
C ALA A 448 -6.80 -27.65 0.79
N PHE A 449 -5.90 -26.86 1.31
CA PHE A 449 -6.17 -25.45 1.61
C PHE A 449 -6.50 -24.62 0.36
N THR A 450 -5.84 -24.89 -0.77
CA THR A 450 -6.15 -24.22 -2.05
C THR A 450 -7.58 -24.51 -2.51
N TRP A 451 -8.08 -25.74 -2.30
CA TRP A 451 -9.47 -26.09 -2.56
C TRP A 451 -10.45 -25.32 -1.68
N ILE A 452 -10.16 -25.18 -0.38
CA ILE A 452 -11.00 -24.42 0.55
C ILE A 452 -11.10 -22.95 0.09
N ILE A 453 -9.95 -22.34 -0.24
CA ILE A 453 -9.91 -20.95 -0.71
C ILE A 453 -10.65 -20.78 -2.04
N ALA A 454 -10.48 -21.73 -2.98
CA ALA A 454 -11.18 -21.71 -4.26
C ALA A 454 -12.72 -21.79 -4.08
N VAL A 455 -13.20 -22.64 -3.16
CA VAL A 455 -14.64 -22.74 -2.86
C VAL A 455 -15.16 -21.45 -2.22
N LEU A 456 -14.41 -20.84 -1.29
CA LEU A 456 -14.79 -19.56 -0.69
C LEU A 456 -14.93 -18.44 -1.73
N PHE A 457 -13.97 -18.31 -2.65
CA PHE A 457 -14.06 -17.32 -3.72
C PHE A 457 -15.19 -17.63 -4.72
N LEU A 458 -15.42 -18.92 -5.00
CA LEU A 458 -16.54 -19.32 -5.85
C LEU A 458 -17.88 -18.90 -5.21
N LEU A 459 -18.05 -19.18 -3.92
CA LEU A 459 -19.24 -18.76 -3.18
C LEU A 459 -19.40 -17.24 -3.17
N MET A 460 -18.30 -16.49 -3.01
CA MET A 460 -18.33 -15.03 -3.11
C MET A 460 -18.94 -14.58 -4.43
N PHE A 461 -18.50 -15.11 -5.57
CA PHE A 461 -19.03 -14.69 -6.88
C PHE A 461 -20.52 -15.02 -7.08
N PHE A 462 -21.02 -16.10 -6.51
CA PHE A 462 -22.40 -16.49 -6.67
C PHE A 462 -23.38 -15.89 -5.64
N LEU A 463 -22.86 -15.42 -4.50
CA LEU A 463 -23.71 -14.96 -3.39
C LEU A 463 -23.59 -13.46 -3.11
N THR A 464 -22.55 -12.78 -3.58
CA THR A 464 -22.33 -11.35 -3.32
C THR A 464 -22.31 -10.47 -4.58
N HIS A 465 -22.57 -11.07 -5.75
CA HIS A 465 -22.64 -10.36 -7.04
C HIS A 465 -23.99 -10.53 -7.71
#